data_bc601dba3a7079665347521f7c29f95e
#
_entry.id   bc601dba3a7079665347521f7c29f95e
#
_cell.length_a   1.000
_cell.length_b   1.000
_cell.length_c   1.000
_cell.angle_alpha   90.00
_cell.angle_beta   90.00
_cell.angle_gamma   90.00
#
_symmetry.space_group_name_H-M   'P 1'
#
loop_
_entity.id
_entity.type
_entity.pdbx_description
1 polymer ?
#
loop_
_entity_poly.entity_id
_entity_poly.type
_entity_poly.pdbx_seq_one_letter_code
_entity_poly.pdbx_strand_id
1 'polypeptide(L)'
;MTIILGLVITLVCMLGGFMAMGGHVEVIWQPWEFVIICGSSLGTFVIATPMKTIKDSGKAIVEGFKNAVPTGREYLDVLGVLHTLMRELRSKPRNEVEAHIDKPEESSVFQKFPSVLNNVELRTFICDYCRLIIIGNARTHEVEALMEEEINTVRHDKLKAYHALTAVSEGLPALGIVAAVLGVIKAMGAISESPEVLGALIGSALVGTFAGIFFSYAVMTPLATKVKGVREKKMRLYVLVKQTLLAFMNGAMPQVAIEYGRKTISAYERPTIDEVEEETTGGGGAAAAAA
;
A
#
# COMPACT_ATOMS: atom_id res chain seq x y z
N MET A 1 -11.90 -7.53 2.44
CA MET A 1 -12.62 -8.56 3.25
C MET A 1 -11.83 -9.03 4.47
N THR A 2 -10.53 -9.34 4.37
CA THR A 2 -9.72 -9.85 5.50
C THR A 2 -9.66 -8.93 6.73
N ILE A 3 -9.55 -7.60 6.53
CA ILE A 3 -9.53 -6.63 7.64
C ILE A 3 -10.84 -6.69 8.45
N ILE A 4 -11.97 -6.65 7.75
CA ILE A 4 -13.29 -6.67 8.41
C ILE A 4 -13.50 -7.99 9.15
N LEU A 5 -13.17 -9.12 8.52
CA LEU A 5 -13.25 -10.43 9.15
C LEU A 5 -12.38 -10.50 10.42
N GLY A 6 -11.13 -10.06 10.33
CA GLY A 6 -10.22 -10.02 11.49
C GLY A 6 -10.74 -9.15 12.62
N LEU A 7 -11.28 -7.96 12.30
CA LEU A 7 -11.86 -7.06 13.31
C LEU A 7 -13.09 -7.67 13.98
N VAL A 8 -13.98 -8.32 13.21
CA VAL A 8 -15.16 -9.02 13.74
C VAL A 8 -14.73 -10.13 14.69
N ILE A 9 -13.76 -10.99 14.30
CA ILE A 9 -13.24 -12.05 15.17
C ILE A 9 -12.68 -11.45 16.47
N THR A 10 -11.87 -10.38 16.38
CA THR A 10 -11.29 -9.73 17.55
C THR A 10 -12.37 -9.20 18.50
N LEU A 11 -13.38 -8.50 17.96
CA LEU A 11 -14.49 -7.95 18.75
C LEU A 11 -15.33 -9.08 19.39
N VAL A 12 -15.68 -10.12 18.64
CA VAL A 12 -16.47 -11.25 19.15
C VAL A 12 -15.73 -11.99 20.26
N CYS A 13 -14.45 -12.29 20.08
CA CYS A 13 -13.66 -12.98 21.09
C CYS A 13 -13.50 -12.13 22.36
N MET A 14 -13.21 -10.83 22.20
CA MET A 14 -12.97 -9.93 23.32
C MET A 14 -14.27 -9.64 24.11
N LEU A 15 -15.33 -9.18 23.42
CA LEU A 15 -16.59 -8.86 24.06
C LEU A 15 -17.30 -10.11 24.55
N GLY A 16 -17.29 -11.20 23.75
CA GLY A 16 -17.88 -12.48 24.14
C GLY A 16 -17.20 -13.11 25.35
N GLY A 17 -15.86 -13.06 25.40
CA GLY A 17 -15.10 -13.49 26.58
C GLY A 17 -15.42 -12.64 27.81
N PHE A 18 -15.52 -11.30 27.67
CA PHE A 18 -15.89 -10.41 28.75
C PHE A 18 -17.30 -10.70 29.29
N MET A 19 -18.25 -10.91 28.39
CA MET A 19 -19.63 -11.30 28.76
C MET A 19 -19.68 -12.68 29.46
N ALA A 20 -18.90 -13.64 28.99
CA ALA A 20 -18.85 -14.97 29.59
C ALA A 20 -18.28 -14.97 31.03
N MET A 21 -17.44 -13.98 31.36
CA MET A 21 -16.96 -13.73 32.73
C MET A 21 -17.97 -12.95 33.58
N GLY A 22 -19.16 -12.64 33.10
CA GLY A 22 -20.17 -11.84 33.81
C GLY A 22 -20.01 -10.33 33.65
N GLY A 23 -19.18 -9.89 32.73
CA GLY A 23 -19.00 -8.47 32.44
C GLY A 23 -20.18 -7.85 31.68
N HIS A 24 -20.53 -6.61 32.04
CA HIS A 24 -21.58 -5.83 31.38
C HIS A 24 -20.96 -4.95 30.29
N VAL A 25 -21.27 -5.23 29.01
CA VAL A 25 -20.71 -4.52 27.85
C VAL A 25 -21.06 -3.03 27.84
N GLU A 26 -22.19 -2.66 28.46
CA GLU A 26 -22.64 -1.27 28.61
C GLU A 26 -21.61 -0.38 29.31
N VAL A 27 -20.83 -0.95 30.25
CA VAL A 27 -19.76 -0.23 30.97
C VAL A 27 -18.62 0.17 30.03
N ILE A 28 -18.39 -0.60 28.97
CA ILE A 28 -17.34 -0.31 27.98
C ILE A 28 -17.75 0.86 27.06
N TRP A 29 -19.05 1.13 26.93
CA TRP A 29 -19.54 2.21 26.07
C TRP A 29 -19.41 3.56 26.76
N GLN A 30 -18.25 4.20 26.59
CA GLN A 30 -17.91 5.50 27.17
C GLN A 30 -17.60 6.53 26.06
N PRO A 31 -18.62 7.18 25.47
CA PRO A 31 -18.44 8.04 24.29
C PRO A 31 -17.45 9.18 24.50
N TRP A 32 -17.40 9.76 25.68
CA TRP A 32 -16.49 10.86 25.98
C TRP A 32 -15.02 10.41 26.06
N GLU A 33 -14.74 9.22 26.57
CA GLU A 33 -13.40 8.61 26.53
C GLU A 33 -12.93 8.40 25.09
N PHE A 34 -13.82 7.92 24.22
CA PHE A 34 -13.51 7.76 22.80
C PHE A 34 -13.25 9.11 22.11
N VAL A 35 -14.00 10.16 22.44
CA VAL A 35 -13.77 11.52 21.93
C VAL A 35 -12.41 12.04 22.37
N ILE A 36 -12.02 11.85 23.63
CA ILE A 36 -10.71 12.29 24.15
C ILE A 36 -9.60 11.54 23.37
N ILE A 37 -9.66 10.22 23.27
CA ILE A 37 -8.60 9.42 22.68
C ILE A 37 -8.52 9.64 21.17
N CYS A 38 -9.62 9.42 20.44
CA CYS A 38 -9.62 9.53 18.99
C CYS A 38 -9.47 10.97 18.52
N GLY A 39 -10.10 11.94 19.19
CA GLY A 39 -9.98 13.35 18.85
C GLY A 39 -8.57 13.89 19.07
N SER A 40 -7.96 13.58 20.22
CA SER A 40 -6.57 13.96 20.48
C SER A 40 -5.60 13.28 19.51
N SER A 41 -5.84 12.01 19.18
CA SER A 41 -5.04 11.28 18.20
C SER A 41 -5.13 11.90 16.81
N LEU A 42 -6.31 12.32 16.38
CA LEU A 42 -6.48 13.08 15.13
C LEU A 42 -5.76 14.43 15.18
N GLY A 43 -5.84 15.13 16.30
CA GLY A 43 -5.12 16.40 16.50
C GLY A 43 -3.61 16.23 16.36
N THR A 44 -3.03 15.25 17.05
CA THR A 44 -1.58 14.95 16.98
C THR A 44 -1.17 14.49 15.58
N PHE A 45 -1.99 13.70 14.91
CA PHE A 45 -1.76 13.30 13.53
C PHE A 45 -1.70 14.50 12.58
N VAL A 46 -2.62 15.46 12.69
CA VAL A 46 -2.63 16.68 11.87
C VAL A 46 -1.40 17.56 12.16
N ILE A 47 -0.99 17.67 13.42
CA ILE A 47 0.20 18.45 13.80
C ILE A 47 1.48 17.83 13.22
N ALA A 48 1.61 16.51 13.29
CA ALA A 48 2.83 15.78 12.90
C ALA A 48 2.96 15.52 11.40
N THR A 49 1.86 15.64 10.64
CA THR A 49 1.80 15.10 9.28
C THR A 49 1.51 16.18 8.25
N PRO A 50 2.33 16.32 7.18
CA PRO A 50 2.05 17.25 6.09
C PRO A 50 0.71 16.93 5.40
N MET A 51 0.00 17.96 4.94
CA MET A 51 -1.33 17.84 4.35
C MET A 51 -1.40 16.85 3.16
N LYS A 52 -0.32 16.78 2.37
CA LYS A 52 -0.21 15.81 1.26
C LYS A 52 -0.24 14.38 1.78
N THR A 53 0.48 14.09 2.86
CA THR A 53 0.54 12.76 3.49
C THR A 53 -0.78 12.42 4.19
N ILE A 54 -1.48 13.40 4.78
CA ILE A 54 -2.82 13.20 5.37
C ILE A 54 -3.80 12.70 4.30
N LYS A 55 -3.84 13.37 3.15
CA LYS A 55 -4.69 12.96 2.01
C LYS A 55 -4.29 11.57 1.47
N ASP A 56 -2.98 11.31 1.37
CA ASP A 56 -2.47 10.02 0.92
C ASP A 56 -2.76 8.91 1.93
N SER A 57 -2.75 9.18 3.24
CA SER A 57 -3.13 8.22 4.28
C SER A 57 -4.58 7.77 4.14
N GLY A 58 -5.50 8.70 3.84
CA GLY A 58 -6.89 8.35 3.55
C GLY A 58 -7.01 7.42 2.33
N LYS A 59 -6.31 7.74 1.23
CA LYS A 59 -6.24 6.88 0.04
C LYS A 59 -5.62 5.52 0.35
N ALA A 60 -4.54 5.49 1.12
CA ALA A 60 -3.84 4.27 1.50
C ALA A 60 -4.71 3.33 2.36
N ILE A 61 -5.52 3.87 3.26
CA ILE A 61 -6.51 3.11 4.03
C ILE A 61 -7.51 2.43 3.08
N VAL A 62 -8.07 3.17 2.12
CA VAL A 62 -9.00 2.61 1.12
C VAL A 62 -8.31 1.52 0.28
N GLU A 63 -7.06 1.73 -0.14
CA GLU A 63 -6.26 0.72 -0.85
C GLU A 63 -6.06 -0.54 0.00
N GLY A 64 -5.81 -0.39 1.31
CA GLY A 64 -5.70 -1.49 2.26
C GLY A 64 -6.99 -2.31 2.37
N PHE A 65 -8.13 -1.65 2.51
CA PHE A 65 -9.44 -2.31 2.57
C PHE A 65 -9.79 -3.04 1.27
N LYS A 66 -9.53 -2.44 0.12
CA LYS A 66 -9.74 -3.03 -1.21
C LYS A 66 -8.71 -4.11 -1.55
N ASN A 67 -7.62 -4.23 -0.76
CA ASN A 67 -6.48 -5.09 -1.07
C ASN A 67 -5.94 -4.82 -2.50
N ALA A 68 -5.74 -3.54 -2.82
CA ALA A 68 -5.36 -3.06 -4.15
C ALA A 68 -3.89 -3.42 -4.49
N VAL A 69 -3.59 -4.72 -4.54
CA VAL A 69 -2.28 -5.26 -4.94
C VAL A 69 -2.26 -5.53 -6.44
N PRO A 70 -1.09 -5.53 -7.09
CA PRO A 70 -0.98 -5.92 -8.49
C PRO A 70 -1.54 -7.32 -8.73
N THR A 71 -2.31 -7.45 -9.80
CA THR A 71 -2.90 -8.72 -10.25
C THR A 71 -1.97 -9.45 -11.22
N GLY A 72 -2.22 -10.73 -11.45
CA GLY A 72 -1.51 -11.49 -12.50
C GLY A 72 -1.59 -10.82 -13.87
N ARG A 73 -2.74 -10.22 -14.20
CA ARG A 73 -2.94 -9.48 -15.45
C ARG A 73 -2.06 -8.23 -15.53
N GLU A 74 -1.92 -7.47 -14.44
CA GLU A 74 -1.03 -6.30 -14.43
C GLU A 74 0.44 -6.68 -14.63
N TYR A 75 0.89 -7.80 -14.06
CA TYR A 75 2.24 -8.31 -14.32
C TYR A 75 2.42 -8.73 -15.78
N LEU A 76 1.45 -9.42 -16.37
CA LEU A 76 1.47 -9.79 -17.80
C LEU A 76 1.50 -8.56 -18.70
N ASP A 77 0.68 -7.55 -18.43
CA ASP A 77 0.65 -6.30 -19.20
C ASP A 77 2.01 -5.58 -19.15
N VAL A 78 2.68 -5.54 -17.99
CA VAL A 78 4.01 -4.93 -17.87
C VAL A 78 5.05 -5.73 -18.65
N LEU A 79 5.04 -7.07 -18.56
CA LEU A 79 5.95 -7.92 -19.33
C LEU A 79 5.69 -7.78 -20.84
N GLY A 80 4.43 -7.71 -21.25
CA GLY A 80 4.02 -7.57 -22.65
C GLY A 80 4.45 -6.25 -23.27
N VAL A 81 4.24 -5.13 -22.56
CA VAL A 81 4.67 -3.80 -23.01
C VAL A 81 6.19 -3.75 -23.14
N LEU A 82 6.92 -4.24 -22.14
CA LEU A 82 8.39 -4.27 -22.16
C LEU A 82 8.92 -5.13 -23.29
N HIS A 83 8.36 -6.35 -23.48
CA HIS A 83 8.72 -7.21 -24.59
C HIS A 83 8.53 -6.51 -25.93
N THR A 84 7.38 -5.87 -26.14
CA THR A 84 7.06 -5.18 -27.38
C THR A 84 8.00 -4.01 -27.65
N LEU A 85 8.26 -3.17 -26.63
CA LEU A 85 9.19 -2.05 -26.75
C LEU A 85 10.62 -2.52 -27.05
N MET A 86 11.12 -3.54 -26.35
CA MET A 86 12.45 -4.07 -26.57
C MET A 86 12.59 -4.72 -27.96
N ARG A 87 11.55 -5.39 -28.46
CA ARG A 87 11.52 -5.95 -29.81
C ARG A 87 11.58 -4.84 -30.87
N GLU A 88 10.83 -3.77 -30.67
CA GLU A 88 10.85 -2.61 -31.57
C GLU A 88 12.19 -1.87 -31.54
N LEU A 89 12.78 -1.70 -30.37
CA LEU A 89 14.12 -1.11 -30.20
C LEU A 89 15.22 -1.88 -30.98
N ARG A 90 15.02 -3.19 -31.21
CA ARG A 90 15.95 -4.00 -31.99
C ARG A 90 15.69 -4.00 -33.49
N SER A 91 14.44 -3.84 -33.90
CA SER A 91 14.02 -4.08 -35.30
C SER A 91 13.64 -2.79 -36.02
N LYS A 92 13.35 -1.71 -35.33
CA LYS A 92 12.90 -0.46 -35.92
C LYS A 92 13.91 0.68 -35.72
N PRO A 93 13.84 1.73 -36.57
CA PRO A 93 14.58 2.97 -36.36
C PRO A 93 14.19 3.63 -35.02
N ARG A 94 15.16 4.27 -34.38
CA ARG A 94 14.97 4.91 -33.06
C ARG A 94 13.81 5.91 -33.01
N ASN A 95 13.62 6.71 -34.05
CA ASN A 95 12.56 7.71 -34.16
C ASN A 95 11.14 7.11 -34.13
N GLU A 96 10.95 5.89 -34.61
CA GLU A 96 9.65 5.22 -34.54
C GLU A 96 9.32 4.77 -33.12
N VAL A 97 10.31 4.25 -32.40
CA VAL A 97 10.13 3.82 -31.01
C VAL A 97 9.97 5.03 -30.10
N GLU A 98 10.70 6.13 -30.38
CA GLU A 98 10.59 7.39 -29.63
C GLU A 98 9.16 7.96 -29.69
N ALA A 99 8.47 7.85 -30.81
CA ALA A 99 7.08 8.26 -30.95
C ALA A 99 6.12 7.54 -29.98
N HIS A 100 6.38 6.25 -29.68
CA HIS A 100 5.60 5.51 -28.69
C HIS A 100 5.85 5.95 -27.26
N ILE A 101 7.03 6.46 -26.97
CA ILE A 101 7.47 6.89 -25.64
C ILE A 101 7.04 8.34 -25.35
N ASP A 102 7.08 9.20 -26.37
CA ASP A 102 6.72 10.61 -26.25
C ASP A 102 5.22 10.80 -26.08
N LYS A 103 4.42 9.95 -26.73
CA LYS A 103 2.96 9.97 -26.66
C LYS A 103 2.39 8.59 -26.34
N PRO A 104 2.60 8.09 -25.13
CA PRO A 104 2.17 6.74 -24.77
C PRO A 104 0.65 6.55 -24.83
N GLU A 105 -0.13 7.61 -24.67
CA GLU A 105 -1.59 7.57 -24.75
C GLU A 105 -2.11 7.33 -26.17
N GLU A 106 -1.37 7.82 -27.19
CA GLU A 106 -1.67 7.62 -28.61
C GLU A 106 -0.97 6.36 -29.17
N SER A 107 -0.11 5.74 -28.38
CA SER A 107 0.74 4.63 -28.81
C SER A 107 -0.03 3.33 -28.97
N SER A 108 0.04 2.73 -30.16
CA SER A 108 -0.51 1.38 -30.42
C SER A 108 0.11 0.28 -29.56
N VAL A 109 1.29 0.49 -29.00
CA VAL A 109 1.95 -0.41 -28.05
C VAL A 109 1.28 -0.35 -26.70
N PHE A 110 1.17 0.85 -26.10
CA PHE A 110 0.60 1.00 -24.77
C PHE A 110 -0.92 0.77 -24.72
N GLN A 111 -1.65 1.06 -25.81
CA GLN A 111 -3.10 0.82 -25.90
C GLN A 111 -3.48 -0.66 -25.77
N LYS A 112 -2.57 -1.59 -26.10
CA LYS A 112 -2.79 -3.03 -25.90
C LYS A 112 -2.73 -3.46 -24.44
N PHE A 113 -2.17 -2.63 -23.55
CA PHE A 113 -1.90 -2.94 -22.16
C PHE A 113 -2.54 -1.90 -21.23
N PRO A 114 -3.87 -1.94 -21.03
CA PRO A 114 -4.62 -0.90 -20.32
C PRO A 114 -4.16 -0.69 -18.88
N SER A 115 -3.68 -1.72 -18.19
CA SER A 115 -3.23 -1.59 -16.80
C SER A 115 -1.96 -0.72 -16.70
N VAL A 116 -1.06 -0.81 -17.68
CA VAL A 116 0.14 0.04 -17.76
C VAL A 116 -0.24 1.45 -18.23
N LEU A 117 -1.11 1.55 -19.24
CA LEU A 117 -1.55 2.83 -19.79
C LEU A 117 -2.20 3.72 -18.72
N ASN A 118 -3.06 3.14 -17.86
CA ASN A 118 -3.78 3.85 -16.80
C ASN A 118 -2.91 4.13 -15.57
N ASN A 119 -1.77 3.46 -15.41
CA ASN A 119 -0.83 3.69 -14.32
C ASN A 119 0.21 4.73 -14.75
N VAL A 120 -0.14 6.02 -14.61
CA VAL A 120 0.70 7.14 -15.07
C VAL A 120 2.11 7.07 -14.51
N GLU A 121 2.27 6.79 -13.22
CA GLU A 121 3.60 6.75 -12.58
C GLU A 121 4.49 5.65 -13.16
N LEU A 122 3.96 4.42 -13.28
CA LEU A 122 4.71 3.30 -13.85
C LEU A 122 4.99 3.50 -15.34
N ARG A 123 4.02 4.03 -16.08
CA ARG A 123 4.15 4.36 -17.49
C ARG A 123 5.27 5.38 -17.71
N THR A 124 5.29 6.45 -16.92
CA THR A 124 6.36 7.48 -16.98
C THR A 124 7.72 6.84 -16.70
N PHE A 125 7.83 6.04 -15.65
CA PHE A 125 9.05 5.31 -15.32
C PHE A 125 9.56 4.46 -16.51
N ILE A 126 8.68 3.68 -17.16
CA ILE A 126 9.04 2.89 -18.35
C ILE A 126 9.52 3.80 -19.48
N CYS A 127 8.78 4.87 -19.79
CA CYS A 127 9.10 5.77 -20.90
C CYS A 127 10.44 6.48 -20.69
N ASP A 128 10.72 6.96 -19.47
CA ASP A 128 11.95 7.70 -19.18
C ASP A 128 13.19 6.81 -19.34
N TYR A 129 13.15 5.59 -18.85
CA TYR A 129 14.28 4.66 -19.01
C TYR A 129 14.41 4.11 -20.43
N CYS A 130 13.32 3.89 -21.13
CA CYS A 130 13.38 3.57 -22.58
C CYS A 130 13.99 4.72 -23.37
N ARG A 131 13.69 5.98 -23.01
CA ARG A 131 14.32 7.17 -23.65
C ARG A 131 15.83 7.19 -23.42
N LEU A 132 16.31 6.90 -22.20
CA LEU A 132 17.74 6.79 -21.93
C LEU A 132 18.44 5.70 -22.77
N ILE A 133 17.75 4.57 -22.96
CA ILE A 133 18.25 3.47 -23.83
C ILE A 133 18.33 3.92 -25.29
N ILE A 134 17.34 4.65 -25.78
CA ILE A 134 17.30 5.19 -27.16
C ILE A 134 18.45 6.16 -27.40
N ILE A 135 18.73 7.06 -26.47
CA ILE A 135 19.84 8.01 -26.54
C ILE A 135 21.17 7.27 -26.67
N GLY A 136 21.34 6.14 -26.01
CA GLY A 136 22.41 5.18 -26.26
C GLY A 136 23.78 5.53 -25.65
N ASN A 137 23.89 6.56 -24.85
CA ASN A 137 25.17 7.01 -24.23
C ASN A 137 25.32 6.59 -22.76
N ALA A 138 24.27 6.02 -22.13
CA ALA A 138 24.31 5.62 -20.74
C ALA A 138 24.82 4.17 -20.60
N ARG A 139 25.77 3.98 -19.69
CA ARG A 139 26.28 2.63 -19.36
C ARG A 139 25.27 1.91 -18.48
N THR A 140 25.16 0.59 -18.60
CA THR A 140 24.17 -0.19 -17.85
C THR A 140 24.22 0.04 -16.35
N HIS A 141 25.41 0.12 -15.75
CA HIS A 141 25.55 0.35 -14.30
C HIS A 141 25.15 1.77 -13.88
N GLU A 142 25.24 2.78 -14.76
CA GLU A 142 24.78 4.15 -14.49
C GLU A 142 23.25 4.18 -14.48
N VAL A 143 22.62 3.52 -15.46
CA VAL A 143 21.16 3.38 -15.52
C VAL A 143 20.64 2.56 -14.33
N GLU A 144 21.34 1.49 -13.94
CA GLU A 144 20.99 0.69 -12.77
C GLU A 144 21.00 1.53 -11.49
N ALA A 145 22.05 2.31 -11.25
CA ALA A 145 22.14 3.19 -10.08
C ALA A 145 21.02 4.23 -10.06
N LEU A 146 20.71 4.84 -11.22
CA LEU A 146 19.62 5.81 -11.35
C LEU A 146 18.25 5.18 -11.08
N MET A 147 17.96 4.01 -11.65
CA MET A 147 16.73 3.27 -11.40
C MET A 147 16.59 2.89 -9.93
N GLU A 148 17.67 2.46 -9.28
CA GLU A 148 17.64 2.07 -7.86
C GLU A 148 17.32 3.27 -6.97
N GLU A 149 17.93 4.41 -7.23
CA GLU A 149 17.70 5.65 -6.47
C GLU A 149 16.25 6.13 -6.65
N GLU A 150 15.72 6.11 -7.88
CA GLU A 150 14.33 6.48 -8.13
C GLU A 150 13.35 5.50 -7.45
N ILE A 151 13.59 4.18 -7.56
CA ILE A 151 12.77 3.17 -6.89
C ILE A 151 12.77 3.37 -5.38
N ASN A 152 13.92 3.68 -4.77
CA ASN A 152 14.03 3.95 -3.35
C ASN A 152 13.30 5.22 -2.94
N THR A 153 13.40 6.29 -3.74
CA THR A 153 12.67 7.55 -3.53
C THR A 153 11.16 7.33 -3.60
N VAL A 154 10.67 6.66 -4.65
CA VAL A 154 9.25 6.34 -4.81
C VAL A 154 8.75 5.45 -3.67
N ARG A 155 9.53 4.44 -3.27
CA ARG A 155 9.21 3.57 -2.14
C ARG A 155 9.08 4.37 -0.85
N HIS A 156 10.05 5.23 -0.55
CA HIS A 156 10.01 6.09 0.64
C HIS A 156 8.77 6.98 0.63
N ASP A 157 8.45 7.60 -0.49
CA ASP A 157 7.26 8.46 -0.62
C ASP A 157 5.96 7.67 -0.44
N LYS A 158 5.85 6.51 -1.06
CA LYS A 158 4.67 5.64 -0.91
C LYS A 158 4.48 5.12 0.52
N LEU A 159 5.56 4.93 1.28
CA LEU A 159 5.49 4.45 2.67
C LEU A 159 5.27 5.56 3.71
N LYS A 160 5.29 6.85 3.34
CA LYS A 160 4.98 7.97 4.26
C LYS A 160 3.62 7.80 4.95
N ALA A 161 2.61 7.35 4.22
CA ALA A 161 1.29 7.07 4.79
C ALA A 161 1.34 5.95 5.84
N TYR A 162 2.09 4.88 5.59
CA TYR A 162 2.31 3.81 6.57
C TYR A 162 2.96 4.35 7.85
N HIS A 163 4.04 5.13 7.73
CA HIS A 163 4.73 5.69 8.89
C HIS A 163 3.84 6.64 9.69
N ALA A 164 3.03 7.46 9.01
CA ALA A 164 2.07 8.35 9.65
C ALA A 164 0.99 7.57 10.43
N LEU A 165 0.43 6.52 9.85
CA LEU A 165 -0.55 5.64 10.51
C LEU A 165 0.08 4.86 11.69
N THR A 166 1.34 4.45 11.57
CA THR A 166 2.09 3.79 12.65
C THR A 166 2.28 4.75 13.82
N ALA A 167 2.66 6.00 13.57
CA ALA A 167 2.80 7.01 14.62
C ALA A 167 1.48 7.26 15.37
N VAL A 168 0.34 7.27 14.66
CA VAL A 168 -0.99 7.31 15.29
C VAL A 168 -1.20 6.11 16.20
N SER A 169 -0.91 4.91 15.70
CA SER A 169 -1.06 3.66 16.47
C SER A 169 -0.23 3.69 17.76
N GLU A 170 1.02 4.11 17.67
CA GLU A 170 1.94 4.20 18.81
C GLU A 170 1.50 5.26 19.85
N GLY A 171 0.84 6.34 19.41
CA GLY A 171 0.33 7.38 20.29
C GLY A 171 -0.95 7.02 21.04
N LEU A 172 -1.79 6.14 20.50
CA LEU A 172 -3.10 5.80 21.07
C LEU A 172 -3.05 5.25 22.50
N PRO A 173 -2.13 4.35 22.89
CA PRO A 173 -2.04 3.86 24.27
C PRO A 173 -1.71 4.99 25.26
N ALA A 174 -0.80 5.90 24.90
CA ALA A 174 -0.46 7.05 25.75
C ALA A 174 -1.66 7.99 25.93
N LEU A 175 -2.42 8.23 24.86
CA LEU A 175 -3.67 9.02 24.95
C LEU A 175 -4.75 8.30 25.76
N GLY A 176 -4.78 6.96 25.74
CA GLY A 176 -5.64 6.16 26.62
C GLY A 176 -5.30 6.36 28.11
N ILE A 177 -3.99 6.44 28.44
CA ILE A 177 -3.55 6.75 29.80
C ILE A 177 -3.97 8.19 30.19
N VAL A 178 -3.84 9.15 29.28
CA VAL A 178 -4.30 10.54 29.54
C VAL A 178 -5.80 10.56 29.84
N ALA A 179 -6.61 9.85 29.04
CA ALA A 179 -8.05 9.74 29.27
C ALA A 179 -8.34 9.12 30.64
N ALA A 180 -7.66 8.03 31.01
CA ALA A 180 -7.80 7.38 32.29
C ALA A 180 -7.46 8.33 33.46
N VAL A 181 -6.37 9.11 33.37
CA VAL A 181 -5.98 10.08 34.38
C VAL A 181 -7.06 11.18 34.54
N LEU A 182 -7.61 11.70 33.45
CA LEU A 182 -8.71 12.64 33.47
C LEU A 182 -9.96 12.04 34.13
N GLY A 183 -10.27 10.78 33.87
CA GLY A 183 -11.34 10.05 34.52
C GLY A 183 -11.13 9.87 36.02
N VAL A 184 -9.89 9.59 36.47
CA VAL A 184 -9.55 9.51 37.91
C VAL A 184 -9.67 10.89 38.56
N ILE A 185 -9.20 11.96 37.92
CA ILE A 185 -9.37 13.33 38.44
C ILE A 185 -10.86 13.65 38.67
N LYS A 186 -11.71 13.26 37.70
CA LYS A 186 -13.17 13.40 37.82
C LYS A 186 -13.72 12.58 39.02
N ALA A 187 -13.27 11.33 39.19
CA ALA A 187 -13.69 10.45 40.27
C ALA A 187 -13.28 11.01 41.63
N MET A 188 -12.07 11.59 41.74
CA MET A 188 -11.62 12.24 42.98
C MET A 188 -12.46 13.47 43.37
N GLY A 189 -13.01 14.19 42.38
CA GLY A 189 -13.97 15.27 42.60
C GLY A 189 -15.31 14.79 43.15
N ALA A 190 -15.64 13.53 43.05
CA ALA A 190 -16.88 12.88 43.51
C ALA A 190 -16.64 11.98 44.75
N ILE A 191 -15.57 12.16 45.50
CA ILE A 191 -15.17 11.27 46.62
C ILE A 191 -16.19 11.27 47.79
N SER A 192 -17.03 12.29 47.89
CA SER A 192 -18.11 12.40 48.89
C SER A 192 -19.42 11.74 48.44
N GLU A 193 -19.52 11.28 47.21
CA GLU A 193 -20.68 10.59 46.65
C GLU A 193 -20.77 9.12 47.13
N SER A 194 -21.81 8.40 46.70
CA SER A 194 -21.97 7.00 47.09
C SER A 194 -20.88 6.11 46.49
N PRO A 195 -20.52 4.97 47.11
CA PRO A 195 -19.55 4.03 46.61
C PRO A 195 -19.90 3.51 45.20
N GLU A 196 -21.18 3.40 44.84
CA GLU A 196 -21.67 2.99 43.52
C GLU A 196 -21.32 4.00 42.44
N VAL A 197 -21.49 5.30 42.75
CA VAL A 197 -21.11 6.41 41.85
C VAL A 197 -19.61 6.44 41.64
N LEU A 198 -18.84 6.33 42.74
CA LEU A 198 -17.38 6.30 42.67
C LEU A 198 -16.88 5.12 41.87
N GLY A 199 -17.46 3.93 42.09
CA GLY A 199 -17.14 2.70 41.32
C GLY A 199 -17.39 2.85 39.83
N ALA A 200 -18.53 3.45 39.44
CA ALA A 200 -18.87 3.74 38.07
C ALA A 200 -17.85 4.68 37.37
N LEU A 201 -17.44 5.77 38.09
CA LEU A 201 -16.44 6.72 37.58
C LEU A 201 -15.06 6.10 37.40
N ILE A 202 -14.62 5.26 38.36
CA ILE A 202 -13.35 4.54 38.25
C ILE A 202 -13.42 3.54 37.09
N GLY A 203 -14.53 2.80 36.96
CA GLY A 203 -14.77 1.89 35.84
C GLY A 203 -14.66 2.60 34.49
N SER A 204 -15.30 3.76 34.35
CA SER A 204 -15.20 4.60 33.15
C SER A 204 -13.75 5.00 32.84
N ALA A 205 -12.98 5.44 33.85
CA ALA A 205 -11.57 5.80 33.67
C ALA A 205 -10.70 4.64 33.13
N LEU A 206 -10.94 3.42 33.60
CA LEU A 206 -10.24 2.22 33.13
C LEU A 206 -10.55 1.90 31.66
N VAL A 207 -11.77 2.22 31.19
CA VAL A 207 -12.16 2.05 29.78
C VAL A 207 -11.30 2.93 28.86
N GLY A 208 -10.86 4.10 29.31
CA GLY A 208 -9.94 4.94 28.53
C GLY A 208 -8.64 4.22 28.18
N THR A 209 -7.98 3.61 29.18
CA THR A 209 -6.77 2.83 28.96
C THR A 209 -7.03 1.64 28.03
N PHE A 210 -8.09 0.88 28.29
CA PHE A 210 -8.50 -0.24 27.44
C PHE A 210 -8.73 0.19 25.99
N ALA A 211 -9.48 1.26 25.76
CA ALA A 211 -9.80 1.76 24.44
C ALA A 211 -8.54 2.21 23.68
N GLY A 212 -7.63 2.93 24.33
CA GLY A 212 -6.36 3.35 23.73
C GLY A 212 -5.53 2.17 23.22
N ILE A 213 -5.38 1.12 24.07
CA ILE A 213 -4.66 -0.11 23.71
C ILE A 213 -5.40 -0.87 22.60
N PHE A 214 -6.72 -1.01 22.70
CA PHE A 214 -7.53 -1.70 21.72
C PHE A 214 -7.43 -1.03 20.34
N PHE A 215 -7.65 0.27 20.23
CA PHE A 215 -7.56 0.97 18.94
C PHE A 215 -6.15 0.92 18.35
N SER A 216 -5.12 0.94 19.19
CA SER A 216 -3.74 0.78 18.73
C SER A 216 -3.52 -0.59 18.11
N TYR A 217 -3.61 -1.65 18.91
CA TYR A 217 -3.14 -2.99 18.51
C TYR A 217 -4.16 -3.81 17.73
N ALA A 218 -5.45 -3.62 17.97
CA ALA A 218 -6.48 -4.37 17.26
C ALA A 218 -6.95 -3.69 15.96
N VAL A 219 -6.76 -2.38 15.81
CA VAL A 219 -7.27 -1.62 14.66
C VAL A 219 -6.14 -0.98 13.86
N MET A 220 -5.41 -0.03 14.45
CA MET A 220 -4.47 0.81 13.71
C MET A 220 -3.20 0.09 13.28
N THR A 221 -2.59 -0.72 14.14
CA THR A 221 -1.38 -1.49 13.80
C THR A 221 -1.62 -2.47 12.64
N PRO A 222 -2.67 -3.34 12.67
CA PRO A 222 -2.97 -4.23 11.56
C PRO A 222 -3.30 -3.47 10.27
N LEU A 223 -4.02 -2.35 10.36
CA LEU A 223 -4.36 -1.51 9.21
C LEU A 223 -3.09 -0.90 8.59
N ALA A 224 -2.22 -0.31 9.39
CA ALA A 224 -0.95 0.25 8.93
C ALA A 224 -0.09 -0.82 8.25
N THR A 225 0.03 -2.02 8.86
CA THR A 225 0.75 -3.15 8.29
C THR A 225 0.16 -3.61 6.95
N LYS A 226 -1.17 -3.62 6.84
CA LYS A 226 -1.84 -3.95 5.57
C LYS A 226 -1.55 -2.92 4.50
N VAL A 227 -1.60 -1.63 4.84
CA VAL A 227 -1.22 -0.53 3.94
C VAL A 227 0.21 -0.70 3.43
N LYS A 228 1.16 -0.98 4.34
CA LYS A 228 2.55 -1.27 3.98
C LYS A 228 2.65 -2.40 2.96
N GLY A 229 2.02 -3.54 3.26
CA GLY A 229 2.06 -4.72 2.39
C GLY A 229 1.49 -4.45 0.98
N VAL A 230 0.40 -3.69 0.87
CA VAL A 230 -0.17 -3.29 -0.42
C VAL A 230 0.80 -2.39 -1.19
N ARG A 231 1.38 -1.38 -0.53
CA ARG A 231 2.30 -0.43 -1.16
C ARG A 231 3.61 -1.08 -1.59
N GLU A 232 4.18 -1.97 -0.78
CA GLU A 232 5.37 -2.73 -1.13
C GLU A 232 5.16 -3.67 -2.32
N LYS A 233 3.99 -4.30 -2.41
CA LYS A 233 3.65 -5.13 -3.59
C LYS A 233 3.57 -4.29 -4.87
N LYS A 234 3.02 -3.09 -4.82
CA LYS A 234 3.01 -2.17 -5.97
C LYS A 234 4.43 -1.80 -6.44
N MET A 235 5.39 -1.72 -5.52
CA MET A 235 6.80 -1.45 -5.88
C MET A 235 7.46 -2.60 -6.66
N ARG A 236 6.89 -3.82 -6.62
CA ARG A 236 7.41 -4.95 -7.41
C ARG A 236 7.34 -4.70 -8.92
N LEU A 237 6.36 -3.92 -9.39
CA LEU A 237 6.26 -3.55 -10.81
C LEU A 237 7.48 -2.76 -11.28
N TYR A 238 7.97 -1.83 -10.47
CA TYR A 238 9.19 -1.04 -10.78
C TYR A 238 10.45 -1.91 -10.80
N VAL A 239 10.57 -2.84 -9.84
CA VAL A 239 11.69 -3.79 -9.79
C VAL A 239 11.67 -4.72 -11.02
N LEU A 240 10.48 -5.18 -11.43
CA LEU A 240 10.29 -5.97 -12.64
C LEU A 240 10.79 -5.19 -13.87
N VAL A 241 10.36 -3.94 -14.05
CA VAL A 241 10.81 -3.08 -15.16
C VAL A 241 12.32 -2.93 -15.13
N LYS A 242 12.90 -2.60 -13.95
CA LYS A 242 14.35 -2.44 -13.79
C LYS A 242 15.11 -3.67 -14.26
N GLN A 243 14.78 -4.86 -13.74
CA GLN A 243 15.52 -6.08 -14.06
C GLN A 243 15.37 -6.47 -15.53
N THR A 244 14.20 -6.24 -16.11
CA THR A 244 13.96 -6.51 -17.55
C THR A 244 14.81 -5.61 -18.44
N LEU A 245 14.78 -4.28 -18.19
CA LEU A 245 15.52 -3.33 -19.01
C LEU A 245 17.04 -3.48 -18.85
N LEU A 246 17.54 -3.75 -17.65
CA LEU A 246 18.96 -4.02 -17.41
C LEU A 246 19.44 -5.29 -18.14
N ALA A 247 18.67 -6.36 -18.12
CA ALA A 247 18.98 -7.56 -18.87
C ALA A 247 19.05 -7.27 -20.37
N PHE A 248 18.11 -6.50 -20.90
CA PHE A 248 18.10 -6.06 -22.29
C PHE A 248 19.33 -5.21 -22.65
N MET A 249 19.69 -4.24 -21.82
CA MET A 249 20.88 -3.39 -21.98
C MET A 249 22.17 -4.21 -21.94
N ASN A 250 22.21 -5.30 -21.19
CA ASN A 250 23.32 -6.27 -21.16
C ASN A 250 23.32 -7.23 -22.38
N GLY A 251 22.47 -7.00 -23.38
CA GLY A 251 22.45 -7.74 -24.64
C GLY A 251 21.52 -8.95 -24.67
N ALA A 252 20.74 -9.20 -23.62
CA ALA A 252 19.77 -10.28 -23.64
C ALA A 252 18.70 -10.05 -24.72
N MET A 253 18.25 -11.16 -25.36
CA MET A 253 17.10 -11.13 -26.25
C MET A 253 15.83 -10.73 -25.47
N PRO A 254 14.84 -10.05 -26.09
CA PRO A 254 13.62 -9.63 -25.40
C PRO A 254 12.95 -10.76 -24.60
N GLN A 255 12.83 -11.97 -25.16
CA GLN A 255 12.25 -13.13 -24.48
C GLN A 255 13.03 -13.53 -23.21
N VAL A 256 14.36 -13.43 -23.25
CA VAL A 256 15.22 -13.71 -22.08
C VAL A 256 15.13 -12.57 -21.08
N ALA A 257 15.12 -11.32 -21.54
CA ALA A 257 15.05 -10.14 -20.68
C ALA A 257 13.77 -10.11 -19.83
N ILE A 258 12.60 -10.45 -20.42
CA ILE A 258 11.35 -10.52 -19.65
C ILE A 258 11.36 -11.62 -18.59
N GLU A 259 12.13 -12.69 -18.78
CA GLU A 259 12.28 -13.74 -17.76
C GLU A 259 13.03 -13.25 -16.52
N TYR A 260 14.01 -12.35 -16.66
CA TYR A 260 14.63 -11.67 -15.52
C TYR A 260 13.60 -10.88 -14.72
N GLY A 261 12.72 -10.13 -15.40
CA GLY A 261 11.62 -9.41 -14.75
C GLY A 261 10.63 -10.34 -14.07
N ARG A 262 10.18 -11.39 -14.77
CA ARG A 262 9.24 -12.38 -14.26
C ARG A 262 9.74 -13.02 -12.94
N LYS A 263 11.02 -13.34 -12.84
CA LYS A 263 11.64 -13.92 -11.64
C LYS A 263 11.64 -12.99 -10.43
N THR A 264 11.43 -11.68 -10.58
CA THR A 264 11.28 -10.75 -9.46
C THR A 264 9.90 -10.82 -8.80
N ILE A 265 8.91 -11.42 -9.47
CA ILE A 265 7.55 -11.57 -8.95
C ILE A 265 7.54 -12.72 -7.94
N SER A 266 6.80 -12.53 -6.84
CA SER A 266 6.60 -13.56 -5.82
C SER A 266 6.09 -14.86 -6.44
N ALA A 267 6.59 -16.00 -5.98
CA ALA A 267 6.24 -17.32 -6.54
C ALA A 267 4.72 -17.58 -6.60
N TYR A 268 3.97 -17.04 -5.62
CA TYR A 268 2.50 -17.20 -5.56
C TYR A 268 1.72 -16.31 -6.54
N GLU A 269 2.35 -15.27 -7.09
CA GLU A 269 1.72 -14.27 -7.97
C GLU A 269 2.35 -14.26 -9.37
N ARG A 270 3.40 -15.08 -9.55
CA ARG A 270 4.21 -15.12 -10.78
C ARG A 270 3.45 -15.81 -11.90
N PRO A 271 3.20 -15.13 -13.03
CA PRO A 271 2.68 -15.78 -14.23
C PRO A 271 3.55 -16.95 -14.67
N THR A 272 2.97 -17.96 -15.26
CA THR A 272 3.71 -19.08 -15.88
C THR A 272 4.48 -18.62 -17.10
N ILE A 273 5.41 -19.45 -17.59
CA ILE A 273 6.13 -19.18 -18.85
C ILE A 273 5.15 -19.15 -20.00
N ASP A 274 4.24 -20.12 -20.05
CA ASP A 274 3.25 -20.27 -21.11
C ASP A 274 2.32 -19.05 -21.21
N GLU A 275 1.84 -18.52 -20.07
CA GLU A 275 1.03 -17.29 -20.03
C GLU A 275 1.79 -16.07 -20.58
N VAL A 276 3.08 -15.97 -20.27
CA VAL A 276 3.92 -14.88 -20.79
C VAL A 276 4.20 -15.05 -22.28
N GLU A 277 4.45 -16.27 -22.74
CA GLU A 277 4.62 -16.56 -24.17
C GLU A 277 3.35 -16.25 -24.98
N GLU A 278 2.18 -16.63 -24.47
CA GLU A 278 0.90 -16.32 -25.09
C GLU A 278 0.68 -14.79 -25.19
N GLU A 279 0.97 -14.04 -24.14
CA GLU A 279 0.85 -12.56 -24.12
C GLU A 279 1.82 -11.90 -25.10
N THR A 280 3.05 -12.43 -25.27
CA THR A 280 4.11 -11.80 -26.06
C THR A 280 4.11 -12.22 -27.53
N THR A 281 3.56 -13.39 -27.87
CA THR A 281 3.55 -13.92 -29.25
C THR A 281 2.32 -13.55 -30.06
N GLY A 282 1.30 -12.95 -29.46
CA GLY A 282 0.21 -12.34 -30.23
C GLY A 282 -1.22 -12.74 -29.87
N GLY A 283 -1.43 -13.41 -28.75
CA GLY A 283 -2.78 -13.75 -28.24
C GLY A 283 -3.45 -12.66 -27.37
N GLY A 284 -2.69 -11.73 -26.82
CA GLY A 284 -3.09 -10.88 -25.69
C GLY A 284 -4.16 -9.81 -25.95
N GLY A 285 -4.58 -9.58 -27.17
CA GLY A 285 -5.61 -8.56 -27.47
C GLY A 285 -7.05 -9.08 -27.51
N ALA A 286 -7.28 -10.38 -27.58
CA ALA A 286 -8.61 -10.94 -27.84
C ALA A 286 -9.38 -11.38 -26.58
N ALA A 287 -8.69 -11.68 -25.47
CA ALA A 287 -9.32 -12.19 -24.25
C ALA A 287 -9.95 -11.11 -23.35
N ALA A 288 -9.52 -9.84 -23.47
CA ALA A 288 -10.03 -8.73 -22.65
C ALA A 288 -11.42 -8.21 -23.09
N ALA A 289 -11.96 -8.66 -24.22
CA ALA A 289 -13.28 -8.26 -24.72
C ALA A 289 -14.42 -9.24 -24.38
N ALA A 290 -14.13 -10.34 -23.67
CA ALA A 290 -15.07 -11.42 -23.41
C ALA A 290 -15.30 -11.75 -21.91
N ALA A 291 -14.85 -10.88 -20.95
CA ALA A 291 -15.10 -11.01 -19.52
C ALA A 291 -15.70 -9.67 -18.94
#